data_c54e09192326aaea3aabf5fb377e868f
#
_entry.id   c54e09192326aaea3aabf5fb377e868f
#
_cell.length_a   1.000
_cell.length_b   1.000
_cell.length_c   1.000
_cell.angle_alpha   90.00
_cell.angle_beta   90.00
_cell.angle_gamma   90.00
#
_symmetry.space_group_name_H-M   'P 1'
#
loop_
_entity.id
_entity.type
_entity.pdbx_description
1 polymer ?
#
loop_
_entity_poly.entity_id
_entity_poly.type
_entity_poly.pdbx_seq_one_letter_code
_entity_poly.pdbx_strand_id
1 'polypeptide(L)'
;MKVRWLGNACLEIFGEEQHLLVDPNFLREPNKDPDLILLTHEHDDHYNPEGCADIISETPVYAPQTSLKKFDLDGVPVKAGDNIDGIQVKKSWCWNSQESVSYFYKGLLHAGDSAQFPQVEGIKLVFTACFPDYYEDYITAFKRLKPELVIPFHYDVPEGLDDAKGLKKKLDQADINCKLLKIGEKVSV
;
A
#
# COMPACT_ATOMS: atom_id res chain seq x y z
N MET A 1 4.81 -6.11 -14.46
CA MET A 1 3.88 -5.18 -13.80
C MET A 1 4.63 -3.88 -13.50
N LYS A 2 3.96 -2.72 -13.52
CA LYS A 2 4.55 -1.43 -13.11
C LYS A 2 3.72 -0.83 -11.99
N VAL A 3 4.39 -0.23 -11.00
CA VAL A 3 3.75 0.45 -9.86
C VAL A 3 4.19 1.89 -9.83
N ARG A 4 3.27 2.81 -9.59
CA ARG A 4 3.52 4.24 -9.43
C ARG A 4 3.06 4.69 -8.06
N TRP A 5 3.92 5.37 -7.32
CA TRP A 5 3.51 6.02 -6.08
C TRP A 5 2.92 7.39 -6.39
N LEU A 6 1.71 7.64 -5.89
CA LEU A 6 0.97 8.89 -6.14
C LEU A 6 1.03 9.90 -4.99
N GLY A 7 1.78 9.60 -3.94
CA GLY A 7 1.85 10.35 -2.68
C GLY A 7 1.01 9.69 -1.58
N ASN A 8 1.22 10.10 -0.33
CA ASN A 8 0.59 9.50 0.85
C ASN A 8 0.65 7.96 0.80
N ALA A 9 -0.46 7.29 1.04
CA ALA A 9 -0.59 5.84 0.96
C ALA A 9 -0.92 5.32 -0.45
N CYS A 10 -1.15 6.19 -1.45
CA CYS A 10 -1.74 5.83 -2.72
C CYS A 10 -0.76 5.19 -3.71
N LEU A 11 -1.10 3.98 -4.19
CA LEU A 11 -0.42 3.30 -5.29
C LEU A 11 -1.34 3.10 -6.49
N GLU A 12 -0.79 3.37 -7.68
CA GLU A 12 -1.37 3.01 -8.96
C GLU A 12 -0.59 1.84 -9.57
N ILE A 13 -1.27 0.72 -9.84
CA ILE A 13 -0.65 -0.53 -10.27
C ILE A 13 -1.13 -0.89 -11.67
N PHE A 14 -0.20 -0.99 -12.63
CA PHE A 14 -0.45 -1.40 -14.00
C PHE A 14 -0.05 -2.87 -14.17
N GLY A 15 -1.01 -3.76 -13.97
CA GLY A 15 -0.90 -5.16 -14.31
C GLY A 15 -1.01 -5.41 -15.82
N GLU A 16 -0.93 -6.67 -16.25
CA GLU A 16 -1.17 -7.07 -17.64
C GLU A 16 -2.67 -7.06 -17.98
N GLU A 17 -3.51 -7.44 -17.01
CA GLU A 17 -4.94 -7.63 -17.16
C GLU A 17 -5.76 -6.61 -16.36
N GLN A 18 -5.17 -5.98 -15.34
CA GLN A 18 -5.87 -5.11 -14.40
C GLN A 18 -5.07 -3.84 -14.11
N HIS A 19 -5.77 -2.74 -14.00
CA HIS A 19 -5.29 -1.46 -13.51
C HIS A 19 -5.94 -1.20 -12.14
N LEU A 20 -5.12 -1.13 -11.09
CA LEU A 20 -5.58 -1.04 -9.71
C LEU A 20 -5.20 0.31 -9.09
N LEU A 21 -6.05 0.82 -8.23
CA LEU A 21 -5.76 1.95 -7.37
C LEU A 21 -5.90 1.50 -5.90
N VAL A 22 -4.86 1.67 -5.11
CA VAL A 22 -4.85 1.27 -3.69
C VAL A 22 -4.73 2.49 -2.82
N ASP A 23 -5.56 2.56 -1.77
CA ASP A 23 -5.63 3.65 -0.80
C ASP A 23 -5.66 5.04 -1.48
N PRO A 24 -6.76 5.40 -2.17
CA PRO A 24 -6.81 6.56 -3.05
C PRO A 24 -6.90 7.90 -2.30
N ASN A 25 -5.85 8.22 -1.57
CA ASN A 25 -5.54 9.56 -1.07
C ASN A 25 -4.24 10.02 -1.71
N PHE A 26 -4.33 10.62 -2.89
CA PHE A 26 -3.19 10.94 -3.74
C PHE A 26 -2.88 12.44 -3.80
N LEU A 27 -1.60 12.77 -3.99
CA LEU A 27 -1.09 14.11 -4.28
C LEU A 27 -0.88 14.33 -5.79
N ARG A 28 -0.95 13.25 -6.56
CA ARG A 28 -0.86 13.26 -8.01
C ARG A 28 -1.90 12.34 -8.62
N GLU A 29 -2.69 12.87 -9.52
CA GLU A 29 -3.76 12.17 -10.22
C GLU A 29 -3.30 10.84 -10.84
N PRO A 30 -4.14 9.77 -10.79
CA PRO A 30 -3.93 8.57 -11.56
C PRO A 30 -3.92 8.88 -13.06
N ASN A 31 -3.27 8.02 -13.86
CA ASN A 31 -3.15 8.27 -15.30
C ASN A 31 -4.43 7.97 -16.07
N LYS A 32 -5.29 7.13 -15.54
CA LYS A 32 -6.57 6.71 -16.11
C LYS A 32 -7.43 6.10 -14.99
N ASP A 33 -8.69 5.87 -15.29
CA ASP A 33 -9.60 5.20 -14.38
C ASP A 33 -9.14 3.77 -14.12
N PRO A 34 -9.10 3.31 -12.86
CA PRO A 34 -8.74 1.95 -12.51
C PRO A 34 -9.87 0.96 -12.82
N ASP A 35 -9.52 -0.32 -13.00
CA ASP A 35 -10.51 -1.39 -13.14
C ASP A 35 -11.10 -1.78 -11.76
N LEU A 36 -10.33 -1.55 -10.68
CA LEU A 36 -10.81 -1.70 -9.30
C LEU A 36 -10.01 -0.86 -8.31
N ILE A 37 -10.65 -0.55 -7.17
CA ILE A 37 -10.10 0.18 -6.04
C ILE A 37 -10.00 -0.73 -4.82
N LEU A 38 -8.88 -0.65 -4.11
CA LEU A 38 -8.61 -1.38 -2.88
C LEU A 38 -8.36 -0.41 -1.74
N LEU A 39 -8.98 -0.63 -0.57
CA LEU A 39 -8.63 0.08 0.66
C LEU A 39 -8.03 -0.91 1.66
N THR A 40 -6.96 -0.50 2.35
CA THR A 40 -6.31 -1.35 3.37
C THR A 40 -6.99 -1.28 4.73
N HIS A 41 -7.45 -0.12 5.14
CA HIS A 41 -8.12 0.11 6.42
C HIS A 41 -8.85 1.47 6.46
N GLU A 42 -9.49 1.81 7.59
CA GLU A 42 -10.43 2.90 7.73
C GLU A 42 -9.84 4.25 8.18
N HIS A 43 -8.54 4.50 8.08
CA HIS A 43 -7.98 5.81 8.41
C HIS A 43 -8.19 6.84 7.29
N ASP A 44 -8.40 8.11 7.68
CA ASP A 44 -8.78 9.18 6.76
C ASP A 44 -7.66 9.55 5.76
N ASP A 45 -6.42 9.26 6.10
CA ASP A 45 -5.25 9.47 5.25
C ASP A 45 -5.05 8.38 4.18
N HIS A 46 -5.95 7.36 4.13
CA HIS A 46 -5.99 6.32 3.09
C HIS A 46 -7.07 6.54 2.04
N TYR A 47 -8.01 7.46 2.28
CA TYR A 47 -9.09 7.75 1.35
C TYR A 47 -9.44 9.23 1.33
N ASN A 48 -9.45 9.84 0.14
CA ASN A 48 -9.89 11.21 -0.09
C ASN A 48 -11.21 11.24 -0.87
N PRO A 49 -12.37 11.41 -0.19
CA PRO A 49 -13.68 11.40 -0.84
C PRO A 49 -13.82 12.43 -1.96
N GLU A 50 -13.31 13.66 -1.74
CA GLU A 50 -13.44 14.76 -2.69
C GLU A 50 -12.58 14.53 -3.95
N GLY A 51 -11.34 14.05 -3.76
CA GLY A 51 -10.41 13.78 -4.86
C GLY A 51 -10.74 12.53 -5.67
N CYS A 52 -11.58 11.62 -5.14
CA CYS A 52 -11.89 10.33 -5.75
C CYS A 52 -13.33 10.19 -6.22
N ALA A 53 -14.18 11.20 -6.05
CA ALA A 53 -15.63 11.10 -6.29
C ALA A 53 -15.98 10.55 -7.67
N ASP A 54 -15.38 11.08 -8.72
CA ASP A 54 -15.64 10.66 -10.10
C ASP A 54 -15.13 9.23 -10.37
N ILE A 55 -13.95 8.89 -9.84
CA ILE A 55 -13.31 7.57 -10.04
C ILE A 55 -14.14 6.48 -9.33
N ILE A 56 -14.55 6.73 -8.08
CA ILE A 56 -15.28 5.75 -7.26
C ILE A 56 -16.69 5.48 -7.79
N SER A 57 -17.36 6.48 -8.37
CA SER A 57 -18.71 6.31 -8.86
C SER A 57 -18.85 5.25 -9.96
N GLU A 58 -17.78 4.93 -10.67
CA GLU A 58 -17.76 4.02 -11.81
C GLU A 58 -16.88 2.78 -11.61
N THR A 59 -16.15 2.71 -10.47
CA THR A 59 -15.14 1.66 -10.25
C THR A 59 -15.50 0.79 -9.05
N PRO A 60 -15.48 -0.55 -9.17
CA PRO A 60 -15.69 -1.47 -8.05
C PRO A 60 -14.70 -1.22 -6.91
N VAL A 61 -15.21 -1.13 -5.68
CA VAL A 61 -14.41 -0.93 -4.45
C VAL A 61 -14.39 -2.21 -3.62
N TYR A 62 -13.19 -2.63 -3.20
CA TYR A 62 -12.97 -3.73 -2.28
C TYR A 62 -12.24 -3.21 -1.04
N ALA A 63 -12.83 -3.38 0.13
CA ALA A 63 -12.30 -2.83 1.38
C ALA A 63 -12.75 -3.65 2.60
N PRO A 64 -12.06 -3.56 3.76
CA PRO A 64 -12.61 -4.04 5.01
C PRO A 64 -13.99 -3.43 5.29
N GLN A 65 -14.85 -4.20 5.98
CA GLN A 65 -16.22 -3.75 6.24
C GLN A 65 -16.27 -2.44 7.03
N THR A 66 -15.29 -2.21 7.92
CA THR A 66 -15.18 -0.97 8.69
C THR A 66 -14.87 0.24 7.80
N SER A 67 -14.02 0.07 6.79
CA SER A 67 -13.71 1.12 5.80
C SER A 67 -14.95 1.47 4.96
N LEU A 68 -15.67 0.47 4.43
CA LEU A 68 -16.90 0.69 3.67
C LEU A 68 -17.93 1.47 4.48
N LYS A 69 -18.13 1.09 5.75
CA LYS A 69 -19.07 1.78 6.65
C LYS A 69 -18.64 3.21 6.99
N LYS A 70 -17.35 3.40 7.32
CA LYS A 70 -16.85 4.71 7.72
C LYS A 70 -16.96 5.73 6.60
N PHE A 71 -16.63 5.32 5.39
CA PHE A 71 -16.59 6.21 4.23
C PHE A 71 -17.88 6.21 3.40
N ASP A 72 -18.92 5.50 3.86
CA ASP A 72 -20.22 5.37 3.19
C ASP A 72 -20.07 4.92 1.72
N LEU A 73 -19.25 3.88 1.50
CA LEU A 73 -18.93 3.35 0.18
C LEU A 73 -19.80 2.13 -0.15
N ASP A 74 -20.38 2.14 -1.35
CA ASP A 74 -20.94 0.93 -1.97
C ASP A 74 -19.77 0.09 -2.51
N GLY A 75 -19.50 -1.03 -1.86
CA GLY A 75 -18.35 -1.85 -2.20
C GLY A 75 -18.45 -3.27 -1.66
N VAL A 76 -17.50 -4.10 -2.06
CA VAL A 76 -17.42 -5.50 -1.65
C VAL A 76 -16.54 -5.63 -0.41
N PRO A 77 -17.08 -6.12 0.72
CA PRO A 77 -16.28 -6.33 1.92
C PRO A 77 -15.27 -7.46 1.73
N VAL A 78 -14.02 -7.21 2.17
CA VAL A 78 -12.94 -8.20 2.12
C VAL A 78 -12.30 -8.41 3.48
N LYS A 79 -11.72 -9.58 3.68
CA LYS A 79 -10.98 -9.98 4.87
C LYS A 79 -9.78 -10.85 4.53
N ALA A 80 -8.90 -11.02 5.49
CA ALA A 80 -7.75 -11.93 5.34
C ALA A 80 -8.18 -13.35 4.92
N GLY A 81 -7.57 -13.85 3.85
CA GLY A 81 -7.89 -15.14 3.23
C GLY A 81 -8.66 -15.03 1.91
N ASP A 82 -9.29 -13.91 1.63
CA ASP A 82 -9.99 -13.69 0.38
C ASP A 82 -9.02 -13.54 -0.81
N ASN A 83 -9.56 -13.75 -2.01
CA ASN A 83 -8.84 -13.56 -3.27
C ASN A 83 -9.73 -12.79 -4.26
N ILE A 84 -9.23 -11.68 -4.78
CA ILE A 84 -9.92 -10.80 -5.73
C ILE A 84 -9.16 -10.89 -7.05
N ASP A 85 -9.59 -11.76 -7.96
CA ASP A 85 -8.98 -11.91 -9.29
C ASP A 85 -7.44 -12.05 -9.26
N GLY A 86 -6.94 -12.90 -8.35
CA GLY A 86 -5.49 -13.14 -8.15
C GLY A 86 -4.82 -12.22 -7.13
N ILE A 87 -5.52 -11.21 -6.63
CA ILE A 87 -5.05 -10.37 -5.52
C ILE A 87 -5.37 -11.07 -4.20
N GLN A 88 -4.36 -11.49 -3.47
CA GLN A 88 -4.53 -12.16 -2.19
C GLN A 88 -4.66 -11.13 -1.06
N VAL A 89 -5.76 -11.22 -0.31
CA VAL A 89 -5.99 -10.40 0.88
C VAL A 89 -5.31 -11.07 2.07
N LYS A 90 -4.40 -10.38 2.71
CA LYS A 90 -3.61 -10.89 3.84
C LYS A 90 -3.95 -10.16 5.12
N LYS A 91 -3.75 -10.86 6.25
CA LYS A 91 -3.89 -10.23 7.56
C LYS A 91 -2.85 -9.13 7.71
N SER A 92 -3.30 -7.99 8.19
CA SER A 92 -2.49 -6.84 8.54
C SER A 92 -2.76 -6.42 9.98
N TRP A 93 -2.00 -5.46 10.46
CA TRP A 93 -2.24 -4.76 11.71
C TRP A 93 -1.88 -3.30 11.53
N CYS A 94 -2.79 -2.42 11.87
CA CYS A 94 -2.55 -0.99 11.94
C CYS A 94 -2.96 -0.48 13.32
N TRP A 95 -2.16 0.41 13.89
CA TRP A 95 -2.47 1.05 15.17
C TRP A 95 -3.82 1.79 15.09
N ASN A 96 -4.68 1.57 16.07
CA ASN A 96 -6.00 2.19 16.19
C ASN A 96 -6.99 1.91 15.03
N SER A 97 -6.71 0.93 14.16
CA SER A 97 -7.64 0.43 13.15
C SER A 97 -8.44 -0.75 13.71
N GLN A 98 -9.72 -0.85 13.34
CA GLN A 98 -10.58 -1.98 13.72
C GLN A 98 -10.36 -3.18 12.83
N GLU A 99 -10.20 -2.95 11.51
CA GLU A 99 -9.92 -3.97 10.51
C GLU A 99 -8.86 -3.46 9.54
N SER A 100 -7.79 -4.22 9.38
CA SER A 100 -6.71 -3.87 8.46
C SER A 100 -6.27 -5.09 7.64
N VAL A 101 -6.02 -4.87 6.36
CA VAL A 101 -5.52 -5.88 5.43
C VAL A 101 -4.32 -5.38 4.66
N SER A 102 -3.50 -6.33 4.19
CA SER A 102 -2.45 -6.10 3.20
C SER A 102 -2.84 -6.80 1.90
N TYR A 103 -2.38 -6.31 0.77
CA TYR A 103 -2.63 -6.91 -0.54
C TYR A 103 -1.34 -7.48 -1.12
N PHE A 104 -1.42 -8.73 -1.60
CA PHE A 104 -0.32 -9.36 -2.32
C PHE A 104 -0.76 -9.73 -3.73
N TYR A 105 -0.06 -9.21 -4.75
CA TYR A 105 -0.38 -9.40 -6.15
C TYR A 105 0.87 -9.54 -7.01
N LYS A 106 1.05 -10.69 -7.67
CA LYS A 106 2.15 -10.97 -8.62
C LYS A 106 3.56 -10.55 -8.14
N GLY A 107 3.86 -10.78 -6.86
CA GLY A 107 5.16 -10.43 -6.25
C GLY A 107 5.21 -9.03 -5.60
N LEU A 108 4.19 -8.22 -5.74
CA LEU A 108 4.03 -6.97 -5.00
C LEU A 108 3.30 -7.21 -3.67
N LEU A 109 3.87 -6.79 -2.57
CA LEU A 109 3.20 -6.68 -1.27
C LEU A 109 2.97 -5.19 -0.93
N HIS A 110 1.71 -4.80 -0.85
CA HIS A 110 1.29 -3.54 -0.26
C HIS A 110 0.90 -3.80 1.20
N ALA A 111 1.71 -3.35 2.13
CA ALA A 111 1.53 -3.69 3.53
C ALA A 111 0.51 -2.80 4.26
N GLY A 112 0.04 -1.70 3.63
CA GLY A 112 -0.63 -0.64 4.36
C GLY A 112 0.30 -0.06 5.42
N ASP A 113 -0.23 0.35 6.55
CA ASP A 113 0.52 0.93 7.67
C ASP A 113 1.15 -0.13 8.60
N SER A 114 1.09 -1.38 8.20
CA SER A 114 1.51 -2.47 9.09
C SER A 114 3.00 -2.53 9.32
N ALA A 115 3.40 -2.68 10.57
CA ALA A 115 4.71 -3.18 10.96
C ALA A 115 4.71 -4.72 11.18
N GLN A 116 3.56 -5.36 11.09
CA GLN A 116 3.39 -6.82 11.21
C GLN A 116 3.04 -7.41 9.84
N PHE A 117 4.05 -7.91 9.16
CA PHE A 117 3.92 -8.39 7.79
C PHE A 117 3.42 -9.83 7.73
N PRO A 118 2.49 -10.15 6.80
CA PRO A 118 2.04 -11.51 6.57
C PRO A 118 3.16 -12.41 6.06
N GLN A 119 3.02 -13.73 6.29
CA GLN A 119 3.89 -14.72 5.64
C GLN A 119 3.47 -14.87 4.18
N VAL A 120 4.35 -14.46 3.28
CA VAL A 120 4.16 -14.56 1.82
C VAL A 120 5.48 -14.92 1.19
N GLU A 121 5.46 -15.80 0.20
CA GLU A 121 6.63 -16.18 -0.58
C GLU A 121 6.65 -15.47 -1.93
N GLY A 122 7.84 -15.32 -2.51
CA GLY A 122 8.01 -14.74 -3.85
C GLY A 122 7.78 -13.23 -3.90
N ILE A 123 8.07 -12.53 -2.81
CA ILE A 123 7.98 -11.07 -2.77
C ILE A 123 9.14 -10.47 -3.54
N LYS A 124 8.83 -9.73 -4.60
CA LYS A 124 9.80 -8.93 -5.35
C LYS A 124 9.85 -7.50 -4.85
N LEU A 125 8.69 -6.91 -4.59
CA LEU A 125 8.56 -5.53 -4.19
C LEU A 125 7.64 -5.40 -2.97
N VAL A 126 8.08 -4.63 -1.97
CA VAL A 126 7.25 -4.23 -0.83
C VAL A 126 7.10 -2.72 -0.82
N PHE A 127 5.87 -2.23 -0.71
CA PHE A 127 5.59 -0.89 -0.22
C PHE A 127 5.24 -0.95 1.26
N THR A 128 5.91 -0.12 2.07
CA THR A 128 5.79 -0.11 3.52
C THR A 128 5.75 1.31 4.06
N ALA A 129 4.93 1.56 5.07
CA ALA A 129 5.03 2.77 5.87
C ALA A 129 6.45 2.89 6.48
N CYS A 130 6.81 4.08 6.92
CA CYS A 130 8.18 4.38 7.38
C CYS A 130 8.21 5.06 8.76
N PHE A 131 7.32 4.67 9.64
CA PHE A 131 7.23 5.21 11.00
C PHE A 131 8.49 4.90 11.81
N PRO A 132 9.17 5.91 12.39
CA PRO A 132 10.45 5.72 13.09
C PRO A 132 10.40 4.70 14.24
N ASP A 133 9.30 4.64 14.97
CA ASP A 133 9.12 3.75 16.11
C ASP A 133 9.13 2.26 15.73
N TYR A 134 8.90 1.94 14.43
CA TYR A 134 8.81 0.56 13.93
C TYR A 134 9.97 0.14 13.02
N TYR A 135 11.06 0.92 12.91
CA TYR A 135 12.18 0.57 12.01
C TYR A 135 12.77 -0.81 12.28
N GLU A 136 12.92 -1.21 13.53
CA GLU A 136 13.46 -2.52 13.87
C GLU A 136 12.49 -3.67 13.54
N ASP A 137 11.18 -3.41 13.61
CA ASP A 137 10.15 -4.37 13.18
C ASP A 137 10.18 -4.55 11.66
N TYR A 138 10.31 -3.47 10.89
CA TYR A 138 10.49 -3.51 9.43
C TYR A 138 11.72 -4.31 9.04
N ILE A 139 12.88 -4.05 9.65
CA ILE A 139 14.13 -4.77 9.39
C ILE A 139 13.97 -6.27 9.70
N THR A 140 13.40 -6.60 10.84
CA THR A 140 13.15 -7.98 11.25
C THR A 140 12.25 -8.71 10.25
N ALA A 141 11.17 -8.05 9.83
CA ALA A 141 10.25 -8.59 8.83
C ALA A 141 10.95 -8.82 7.50
N PHE A 142 11.71 -7.85 6.98
CA PHE A 142 12.34 -7.96 5.66
C PHE A 142 13.52 -8.94 5.64
N LYS A 143 14.24 -9.13 6.74
CA LYS A 143 15.20 -10.24 6.86
C LYS A 143 14.55 -11.62 6.72
N ARG A 144 13.32 -11.76 7.20
CA ARG A 144 12.51 -12.99 7.09
C ARG A 144 11.89 -13.14 5.71
N LEU A 145 11.28 -12.10 5.17
CA LEU A 145 10.53 -12.10 3.91
C LEU A 145 11.42 -12.04 2.67
N LYS A 146 12.62 -11.48 2.80
CA LYS A 146 13.64 -11.32 1.74
C LYS A 146 13.11 -10.72 0.44
N PRO A 147 12.45 -9.55 0.47
CA PRO A 147 12.02 -8.88 -0.74
C PRO A 147 13.23 -8.49 -1.60
N GLU A 148 13.06 -8.45 -2.93
CA GLU A 148 14.11 -7.96 -3.82
C GLU A 148 14.31 -6.44 -3.70
N LEU A 149 13.21 -5.70 -3.39
CA LEU A 149 13.22 -4.25 -3.22
C LEU A 149 12.17 -3.81 -2.20
N VAL A 150 12.54 -2.88 -1.33
CA VAL A 150 11.64 -2.18 -0.39
C VAL A 150 11.49 -0.72 -0.81
N ILE A 151 10.25 -0.23 -0.84
CA ILE A 151 9.91 1.18 -1.10
C ILE A 151 9.18 1.72 0.12
N PRO A 152 9.79 2.64 0.87
CA PRO A 152 9.07 3.43 1.85
C PRO A 152 8.03 4.32 1.18
N PHE A 153 6.84 4.39 1.74
CA PHE A 153 5.76 5.26 1.33
C PHE A 153 5.04 5.79 2.58
N HIS A 154 3.88 6.43 2.43
CA HIS A 154 3.10 6.95 3.54
C HIS A 154 3.88 7.98 4.37
N TYR A 155 4.35 9.01 3.69
CA TYR A 155 4.96 10.16 4.34
C TYR A 155 4.66 11.43 3.55
N ASP A 156 4.52 12.54 4.27
CA ASP A 156 4.35 13.85 3.66
C ASP A 156 5.68 14.34 3.06
N VAL A 157 5.57 15.09 1.98
CA VAL A 157 6.72 15.72 1.33
C VAL A 157 6.53 17.23 1.41
N PRO A 158 7.51 17.97 1.98
CA PRO A 158 8.86 17.52 2.41
C PRO A 158 8.96 17.02 3.86
N GLU A 159 7.97 17.23 4.72
CA GLU A 159 8.06 17.11 6.19
C GLU A 159 8.43 15.69 6.65
N GLY A 160 7.77 14.65 6.13
CA GLY A 160 7.99 13.26 6.49
C GLY A 160 9.13 12.57 5.72
N LEU A 161 9.82 13.29 4.83
CA LEU A 161 10.89 12.70 4.01
C LEU A 161 12.07 12.19 4.87
N ASP A 162 12.30 12.76 6.03
CA ASP A 162 13.39 12.33 6.91
C ASP A 162 13.10 10.97 7.57
N ASP A 163 11.84 10.62 7.78
CA ASP A 163 11.44 9.29 8.24
C ASP A 163 11.74 8.23 7.17
N ALA A 164 11.36 8.51 5.92
CA ALA A 164 11.69 7.61 4.80
C ALA A 164 13.21 7.43 4.60
N LYS A 165 13.99 8.52 4.72
CA LYS A 165 15.46 8.47 4.67
C LYS A 165 16.06 7.70 5.87
N GLY A 166 15.46 7.87 7.06
CA GLY A 166 15.83 7.16 8.27
C GLY A 166 15.66 5.65 8.10
N LEU A 167 14.49 5.22 7.63
CA LEU A 167 14.23 3.81 7.32
C LEU A 167 15.19 3.28 6.25
N LYS A 168 15.36 4.02 5.14
CA LYS A 168 16.31 3.62 4.09
C LYS A 168 17.72 3.40 4.65
N LYS A 169 18.23 4.33 5.45
CA LYS A 169 19.56 4.20 6.07
C LYS A 169 19.68 2.93 6.92
N LYS A 170 18.66 2.59 7.67
CA LYS A 170 18.61 1.37 8.49
C LYS A 170 18.56 0.10 7.66
N LEU A 171 17.78 0.11 6.58
CA LEU A 171 17.68 -1.02 5.66
C LEU A 171 19.00 -1.25 4.91
N ASP A 172 19.66 -0.18 4.43
CA ASP A 172 20.98 -0.25 3.80
C ASP A 172 22.03 -0.86 4.75
N GLN A 173 22.01 -0.50 6.04
CA GLN A 173 22.88 -1.08 7.07
C GLN A 173 22.61 -2.56 7.34
N ALA A 174 21.42 -3.04 7.01
CA ALA A 174 21.00 -4.43 7.17
C ALA A 174 21.12 -5.25 5.85
N ASP A 175 21.77 -4.70 4.81
CA ASP A 175 21.91 -5.28 3.47
C ASP A 175 20.55 -5.57 2.79
N ILE A 176 19.52 -4.74 3.07
CA ILE A 176 18.20 -4.82 2.46
C ILE A 176 18.07 -3.72 1.42
N ASN A 177 17.83 -4.10 0.16
CA ASN A 177 17.71 -3.16 -0.95
C ASN A 177 16.50 -2.25 -0.77
N CYS A 178 16.74 -0.94 -0.73
CA CYS A 178 15.71 0.07 -0.49
C CYS A 178 15.88 1.28 -1.42
N LYS A 179 14.77 1.74 -2.02
CA LYS A 179 14.74 2.91 -2.88
C LYS A 179 13.65 3.87 -2.44
N LEU A 180 13.98 5.18 -2.39
CA LEU A 180 12.99 6.24 -2.26
C LEU A 180 12.51 6.63 -3.66
N LEU A 181 11.18 6.71 -3.83
CA LEU A 181 10.55 7.20 -5.07
C LEU A 181 10.20 8.68 -4.94
N LYS A 182 10.19 9.36 -6.07
CA LYS A 182 9.50 10.65 -6.18
C LYS A 182 8.00 10.41 -6.45
N ILE A 183 7.15 11.34 -6.02
CA ILE A 183 5.71 11.27 -6.33
C ILE A 183 5.51 11.20 -7.85
N GLY A 184 4.80 10.17 -8.29
CA GLY A 184 4.58 9.87 -9.71
C GLY A 184 5.67 9.04 -10.37
N GLU A 185 6.76 8.71 -9.68
CA GLU A 185 7.79 7.80 -10.21
C GLU A 185 7.28 6.37 -10.28
N LYS A 186 7.71 5.64 -11.33
CA LYS A 186 7.35 4.23 -11.57
C LYS A 186 8.49 3.30 -11.21
N VAL A 187 8.12 2.13 -10.69
CA VAL A 187 9.01 0.98 -10.46
C VAL A 187 8.41 -0.26 -11.12
N SER A 188 9.26 -1.17 -11.58
CA SER A 188 8.84 -2.47 -12.15
C SER A 188 8.95 -3.58 -11.10
N VAL A 189 8.04 -4.55 -11.19
CA VAL A 189 7.98 -5.78 -10.38
C VAL A 189 8.29 -6.97 -11.26
#